data_3f179e0ee391a066befb9eee82cbc5ec
#
_entry.id   3f179e0ee391a066befb9eee82cbc5ec
#
_cell.length_a   1.000
_cell.length_b   1.000
_cell.length_c   1.000
_cell.angle_alpha   90.00
_cell.angle_beta   90.00
_cell.angle_gamma   90.00
#
_symmetry.space_group_name_H-M   'P 1'
#
loop_
_entity.id
_entity.type
_entity.pdbx_description
1 polymer ?
#
loop_
_entity_poly.entity_id
_entity_poly.type
_entity_poly.pdbx_seq_one_letter_code
_entity_poly.pdbx_strand_id
1 'polypeptide(L)'
;MTKRNNVVLRNALLIASSGLIVKLLGALYRIPLNNVLKAEGLGIYQTAFPTYLILMTFCGTAATSAITKIISSGENAESVLKKSLWLIVPAGVFGWFLMTFFSETLSSLQGNSDARFSYVALAPSLVFVSVISCLRGYFQGGNDMKPTATSQITEQIVKIAAGFTLCFLFGSTPAEGAFFACLAVSVSEVFAMLYLISVYKTTTSNRIKLCRSNQNFVINRLISLLLPTALISIILPMTKFFDSFAVLNVLNKYTKNATDLYGLYSGSVESIIGMPVAVCYGIAASVLPGISRAEAKKDRALSDKFVLQAITYTLFLSSLAFVFLALYPGVVVKVLFPMLSAENKFVLKKLISFAAIDVVFLSLIQTQTSILVAKNKPYAPAVCLLVGFAVKAATEIPLLKNPDLNVFGTLYSDILCYFVAVLLNMVYIITINSKRKKANEDLSCGGGRSTGRLIAQSLGTCEKNR
;
A
#
# COMPACT_ATOMS: atom_id res chain seq x y z
N MET A 1 -4.50 16.68 29.59
CA MET A 1 -4.31 15.47 28.71
C MET A 1 -5.34 15.36 27.60
N THR A 2 -6.55 15.80 27.71
CA THR A 2 -7.64 15.69 26.72
C THR A 2 -7.42 16.46 25.40
N LYS A 3 -6.90 17.70 25.44
CA LYS A 3 -6.72 18.53 24.23
C LYS A 3 -5.66 17.98 23.25
N ARG A 4 -4.55 17.43 23.76
CA ARG A 4 -3.47 16.83 22.95
C ARG A 4 -3.90 15.51 22.28
N ASN A 5 -4.71 14.70 22.99
CA ASN A 5 -5.26 13.45 22.43
C ASN A 5 -6.26 13.71 21.29
N ASN A 6 -7.05 14.80 21.38
CA ASN A 6 -7.99 15.17 20.32
C ASN A 6 -7.29 15.67 19.06
N VAL A 7 -6.14 16.35 19.17
CA VAL A 7 -5.34 16.78 18.01
C VAL A 7 -4.72 15.58 17.29
N VAL A 8 -4.14 14.64 18.03
CA VAL A 8 -3.55 13.42 17.45
C VAL A 8 -4.63 12.57 16.75
N LEU A 9 -5.79 12.40 17.37
CA LEU A 9 -6.90 11.66 16.78
C LEU A 9 -7.42 12.34 15.50
N ARG A 10 -7.59 13.66 15.53
CA ARG A 10 -8.02 14.43 14.35
C ARG A 10 -7.02 14.32 13.20
N ASN A 11 -5.72 14.40 13.48
CA ASN A 11 -4.68 14.27 12.48
C ASN A 11 -4.60 12.84 11.89
N ALA A 12 -4.76 11.81 12.71
CA ALA A 12 -4.84 10.44 12.25
C ALA A 12 -6.07 10.19 11.35
N LEU A 13 -7.22 10.76 11.70
CA LEU A 13 -8.44 10.71 10.89
C LEU A 13 -8.28 11.46 9.56
N LEU A 14 -7.58 12.60 9.55
CA LEU A 14 -7.29 13.36 8.32
C LEU A 14 -6.44 12.54 7.34
N ILE A 15 -5.40 11.86 7.81
CA ILE A 15 -4.59 10.99 6.93
C ILE A 15 -5.40 9.79 6.44
N ALA A 16 -6.16 9.13 7.34
CA ALA A 16 -6.96 7.98 6.96
C ALA A 16 -8.03 8.35 5.92
N SER A 17 -8.72 9.48 6.10
CA SER A 17 -9.72 9.95 5.15
C SER A 17 -9.11 10.42 3.84
N SER A 18 -8.00 11.18 3.86
CA SER A 18 -7.30 11.56 2.63
C SER A 18 -6.76 10.35 1.87
N GLY A 19 -6.20 9.37 2.56
CA GLY A 19 -5.74 8.12 1.97
C GLY A 19 -6.86 7.31 1.31
N LEU A 20 -8.06 7.29 1.93
CA LEU A 20 -9.25 6.68 1.34
C LEU A 20 -9.70 7.44 0.07
N ILE A 21 -9.79 8.77 0.15
CA ILE A 21 -10.17 9.62 -1.00
C ILE A 21 -9.19 9.42 -2.17
N VAL A 22 -7.88 9.42 -1.90
CA VAL A 22 -6.84 9.20 -2.90
C VAL A 22 -6.96 7.83 -3.57
N LYS A 23 -7.23 6.77 -2.80
CA LYS A 23 -7.43 5.40 -3.34
C LYS A 23 -8.69 5.34 -4.22
N LEU A 24 -9.78 5.97 -3.79
CA LEU A 24 -11.01 6.05 -4.57
C LEU A 24 -10.83 6.86 -5.85
N LEU A 25 -10.19 8.04 -5.78
CA LEU A 25 -9.87 8.85 -6.95
C LEU A 25 -8.95 8.11 -7.92
N GLY A 26 -7.95 7.39 -7.41
CA GLY A 26 -7.05 6.57 -8.23
C GLY A 26 -7.78 5.44 -8.97
N ALA A 27 -8.73 4.78 -8.31
CA ALA A 27 -9.55 3.75 -8.94
C ALA A 27 -10.52 4.37 -9.96
N LEU A 28 -11.16 5.48 -9.61
CA LEU A 28 -12.03 6.24 -10.51
C LEU A 28 -11.29 6.78 -11.75
N TYR A 29 -10.01 7.14 -11.63
CA TYR A 29 -9.19 7.53 -12.78
C TYR A 29 -8.92 6.38 -13.75
N ARG A 30 -8.65 5.18 -13.23
CA ARG A 30 -8.30 4.03 -14.08
C ARG A 30 -9.45 3.57 -14.98
N ILE A 31 -10.69 3.73 -14.56
CA ILE A 31 -11.86 3.31 -15.34
C ILE A 31 -12.00 4.11 -16.64
N PRO A 32 -12.09 5.44 -16.63
CA PRO A 32 -12.13 6.22 -17.86
C PRO A 32 -10.82 6.09 -18.66
N LEU A 33 -9.67 5.96 -17.99
CA LEU A 33 -8.38 5.75 -18.67
C LEU A 33 -8.42 4.47 -19.52
N ASN A 34 -9.01 3.38 -19.00
CA ASN A 34 -9.20 2.15 -19.74
C ASN A 34 -10.08 2.34 -20.99
N ASN A 35 -11.11 3.16 -20.90
CA ASN A 35 -11.97 3.47 -22.06
C ASN A 35 -11.19 4.25 -23.15
N VAL A 36 -10.23 5.09 -22.77
CA VAL A 36 -9.38 5.85 -23.71
C VAL A 36 -8.27 4.98 -24.28
N LEU A 37 -7.53 4.27 -23.44
CA LEU A 37 -6.36 3.46 -23.84
C LEU A 37 -6.75 2.11 -24.46
N LYS A 38 -7.98 1.64 -24.24
CA LYS A 38 -8.45 0.28 -24.51
C LYS A 38 -7.61 -0.76 -23.73
N ALA A 39 -7.78 -2.05 -24.05
CA ALA A 39 -7.11 -3.11 -23.32
C ALA A 39 -5.58 -3.11 -23.56
N GLU A 40 -5.16 -2.96 -24.79
CA GLU A 40 -3.75 -2.98 -25.21
C GLU A 40 -2.95 -1.83 -24.59
N GLY A 41 -3.40 -0.58 -24.76
CA GLY A 41 -2.71 0.57 -24.19
C GLY A 41 -2.66 0.53 -22.66
N LEU A 42 -3.70 -0.02 -22.01
CA LEU A 42 -3.70 -0.24 -20.59
C LEU A 42 -2.70 -1.31 -20.16
N GLY A 43 -2.52 -2.39 -20.98
CA GLY A 43 -1.50 -3.40 -20.77
C GLY A 43 -0.09 -2.82 -20.86
N ILE A 44 0.18 -1.99 -21.86
CA ILE A 44 1.47 -1.28 -22.04
C ILE A 44 1.74 -0.37 -20.83
N TYR A 45 0.74 0.43 -20.39
CA TYR A 45 0.83 1.28 -19.20
C TYR A 45 1.16 0.46 -17.95
N GLN A 46 0.46 -0.65 -17.72
CA GLN A 46 0.63 -1.49 -16.55
C GLN A 46 1.93 -2.30 -16.55
N THR A 47 2.57 -2.49 -17.69
CA THR A 47 3.90 -3.13 -17.78
C THR A 47 4.98 -2.28 -17.10
N ALA A 48 4.97 -0.95 -17.29
CA ALA A 48 5.98 -0.07 -16.70
C ALA A 48 5.75 0.22 -15.20
N PHE A 49 4.50 0.14 -14.75
CA PHE A 49 4.10 0.61 -13.43
C PHE A 49 4.71 -0.18 -12.25
N PRO A 50 4.80 -1.53 -12.26
CA PRO A 50 5.37 -2.30 -11.17
C PRO A 50 6.84 -1.97 -10.89
N THR A 51 7.65 -1.81 -11.93
CA THR A 51 9.06 -1.42 -11.80
C THR A 51 9.19 -0.03 -11.16
N TYR A 52 8.38 0.91 -11.63
CA TYR A 52 8.29 2.23 -11.00
C TYR A 52 7.93 2.16 -9.52
N LEU A 53 6.93 1.35 -9.15
CA LEU A 53 6.49 1.18 -7.76
C LEU A 53 7.58 0.56 -6.87
N ILE A 54 8.39 -0.36 -7.40
CA ILE A 54 9.54 -0.92 -6.69
C ILE A 54 10.51 0.20 -6.31
N LEU A 55 10.94 1.02 -7.28
CA LEU A 55 11.87 2.11 -7.06
C LEU A 55 11.25 3.22 -6.18
N MET A 56 9.98 3.55 -6.42
CA MET A 56 9.22 4.50 -5.62
C MET A 56 9.10 4.07 -4.16
N THR A 57 9.10 2.77 -3.86
CA THR A 57 9.03 2.29 -2.47
C THR A 57 10.21 2.80 -1.64
N PHE A 58 11.41 2.83 -2.19
CA PHE A 58 12.61 3.35 -1.52
C PHE A 58 12.58 4.87 -1.39
N CYS A 59 12.31 5.57 -2.48
CA CYS A 59 12.36 7.03 -2.52
C CYS A 59 11.12 7.71 -1.92
N GLY A 60 9.98 7.01 -1.89
CA GLY A 60 8.67 7.53 -1.51
C GLY A 60 8.22 7.09 -0.11
N THR A 61 7.53 5.96 -0.04
CA THR A 61 6.80 5.54 1.16
C THR A 61 7.71 5.22 2.34
N ALA A 62 8.81 4.50 2.11
CA ALA A 62 9.78 4.15 3.14
C ALA A 62 10.51 5.39 3.66
N ALA A 63 10.90 6.31 2.75
CA ALA A 63 11.55 7.57 3.10
C ALA A 63 10.64 8.45 3.96
N THR A 64 9.38 8.67 3.55
CA THR A 64 8.40 9.43 4.33
C THR A 64 8.23 8.86 5.73
N SER A 65 8.09 7.53 5.87
CA SER A 65 7.90 6.87 7.16
C SER A 65 9.11 7.00 8.08
N ALA A 66 10.33 6.84 7.55
CA ALA A 66 11.57 6.97 8.29
C ALA A 66 11.79 8.40 8.80
N ILE A 67 11.60 9.40 7.94
CA ILE A 67 11.73 10.82 8.27
C ILE A 67 10.71 11.22 9.34
N THR A 68 9.45 10.83 9.15
CA THR A 68 8.37 11.07 10.13
C THR A 68 8.75 10.55 11.50
N LYS A 69 9.28 9.31 11.58
CA LYS A 69 9.66 8.68 12.84
C LYS A 69 10.84 9.38 13.52
N ILE A 70 11.83 9.86 12.77
CA ILE A 70 12.99 10.56 13.31
C ILE A 70 12.57 11.92 13.85
N ILE A 71 11.81 12.70 13.11
CA ILE A 71 11.35 14.02 13.55
C ILE A 71 10.40 13.91 14.76
N SER A 72 9.48 12.95 14.75
CA SER A 72 8.56 12.71 15.88
C SER A 72 9.26 12.24 17.14
N SER A 73 10.49 11.70 17.05
CA SER A 73 11.31 11.35 18.22
C SER A 73 12.06 12.54 18.84
N GLY A 74 11.86 13.77 18.32
CA GLY A 74 12.40 15.01 18.88
C GLY A 74 13.65 15.55 18.20
N GLU A 75 14.11 14.95 17.09
CA GLU A 75 15.22 15.47 16.30
C GLU A 75 14.85 16.78 15.60
N ASN A 76 15.84 17.61 15.29
CA ASN A 76 15.65 18.86 14.60
C ASN A 76 15.12 18.65 13.17
N ALA A 77 13.86 19.04 12.92
CA ALA A 77 13.16 18.78 11.68
C ALA A 77 13.87 19.33 10.44
N GLU A 78 14.46 20.55 10.52
CA GLU A 78 15.18 21.13 9.38
C GLU A 78 16.49 20.40 9.07
N SER A 79 17.21 19.98 10.11
CA SER A 79 18.44 19.21 9.95
C SER A 79 18.13 17.85 9.33
N VAL A 80 17.07 17.18 9.79
CA VAL A 80 16.61 15.90 9.24
C VAL A 80 16.18 16.08 7.78
N LEU A 81 15.39 17.11 7.46
CA LEU A 81 14.95 17.38 6.08
C LEU A 81 16.13 17.58 5.12
N LYS A 82 17.10 18.43 5.48
CA LYS A 82 18.29 18.69 4.63
C LYS A 82 19.09 17.42 4.34
N LYS A 83 19.30 16.58 5.38
CA LYS A 83 20.03 15.33 5.22
C LYS A 83 19.24 14.28 4.46
N SER A 84 17.93 14.24 4.64
CA SER A 84 17.06 13.38 3.88
C SER A 84 17.05 13.75 2.41
N LEU A 85 16.96 15.03 2.06
CA LEU A 85 17.07 15.50 0.68
C LEU A 85 18.41 15.09 0.07
N TRP A 86 19.52 15.25 0.82
CA TRP A 86 20.85 14.88 0.34
C TRP A 86 21.01 13.38 0.09
N LEU A 87 20.29 12.51 0.83
CA LEU A 87 20.36 11.05 0.67
C LEU A 87 19.33 10.53 -0.34
N ILE A 88 18.08 11.01 -0.28
CA ILE A 88 16.95 10.42 -1.01
C ILE A 88 16.86 10.97 -2.44
N VAL A 89 17.17 12.24 -2.67
CA VAL A 89 17.11 12.82 -4.03
C VAL A 89 18.13 12.17 -4.98
N PRO A 90 19.40 11.95 -4.60
CA PRO A 90 20.31 11.17 -5.45
C PRO A 90 19.85 9.74 -5.74
N ALA A 91 19.17 9.08 -4.77
CA ALA A 91 18.58 7.78 -5.01
C ALA A 91 17.43 7.85 -6.03
N GLY A 92 16.62 8.91 -6.01
CA GLY A 92 15.60 9.17 -7.03
C GLY A 92 16.18 9.46 -8.41
N VAL A 93 17.26 10.25 -8.47
CA VAL A 93 18.00 10.51 -9.72
C VAL A 93 18.60 9.20 -10.28
N PHE A 94 19.16 8.36 -9.41
CA PHE A 94 19.65 7.04 -9.81
C PHE A 94 18.52 6.15 -10.36
N GLY A 95 17.35 6.14 -9.71
CA GLY A 95 16.16 5.43 -10.19
C GLY A 95 15.67 5.96 -11.55
N TRP A 96 15.66 7.28 -11.73
CA TRP A 96 15.37 7.91 -13.03
C TRP A 96 16.35 7.45 -14.11
N PHE A 97 17.66 7.49 -13.83
CA PHE A 97 18.69 7.02 -14.74
C PHE A 97 18.48 5.54 -15.10
N LEU A 98 18.25 4.67 -14.10
CA LEU A 98 17.99 3.24 -14.33
C LEU A 98 16.78 3.02 -15.24
N MET A 99 15.63 3.63 -14.95
CA MET A 99 14.42 3.44 -15.76
C MET A 99 14.57 4.00 -17.17
N THR A 100 15.30 5.10 -17.35
CA THR A 100 15.48 5.70 -18.67
C THR A 100 16.51 4.92 -19.51
N PHE A 101 17.68 4.63 -18.93
CA PHE A 101 18.79 3.99 -19.65
C PHE A 101 18.49 2.53 -19.95
N PHE A 102 17.89 1.81 -19.02
CA PHE A 102 17.52 0.40 -19.19
C PHE A 102 16.07 0.20 -19.64
N SER A 103 15.40 1.22 -20.17
CA SER A 103 13.98 1.15 -20.57
C SER A 103 13.70 0.04 -21.58
N GLU A 104 14.59 -0.15 -22.56
CA GLU A 104 14.49 -1.22 -23.57
C GLU A 104 14.70 -2.62 -22.96
N THR A 105 15.71 -2.76 -22.11
CA THR A 105 15.99 -4.02 -21.42
C THR A 105 14.86 -4.39 -20.46
N LEU A 106 14.31 -3.43 -19.71
CA LEU A 106 13.21 -3.65 -18.78
C LEU A 106 11.92 -4.02 -19.49
N SER A 107 11.60 -3.34 -20.61
CA SER A 107 10.40 -3.61 -21.40
C SER A 107 10.48 -4.98 -22.09
N SER A 108 11.62 -5.33 -22.68
CA SER A 108 11.84 -6.64 -23.28
C SER A 108 11.88 -7.77 -22.26
N LEU A 109 12.48 -7.56 -21.08
CA LEU A 109 12.48 -8.53 -19.98
C LEU A 109 11.04 -8.88 -19.53
N GLN A 110 10.15 -7.89 -19.50
CA GLN A 110 8.74 -8.11 -19.17
C GLN A 110 7.90 -8.62 -20.38
N GLY A 111 8.52 -8.83 -21.54
CA GLY A 111 7.82 -9.38 -22.71
C GLY A 111 6.94 -8.36 -23.46
N ASN A 112 7.14 -7.05 -23.26
CA ASN A 112 6.40 -6.00 -23.96
C ASN A 112 7.29 -4.83 -24.35
N SER A 113 7.89 -4.89 -25.54
CA SER A 113 8.80 -3.86 -26.06
C SER A 113 8.13 -2.49 -26.25
N ASP A 114 6.83 -2.44 -26.49
CA ASP A 114 6.06 -1.19 -26.68
C ASP A 114 5.96 -0.36 -25.40
N ALA A 115 6.21 -0.97 -24.23
CA ALA A 115 6.25 -0.28 -22.96
C ALA A 115 7.51 0.60 -22.77
N ARG A 116 8.53 0.51 -23.63
CA ARG A 116 9.80 1.26 -23.50
C ARG A 116 9.59 2.74 -23.23
N PHE A 117 8.77 3.41 -24.03
CA PHE A 117 8.52 4.84 -23.85
C PHE A 117 7.70 5.15 -22.59
N SER A 118 6.87 4.24 -22.12
CA SER A 118 6.17 4.36 -20.83
C SER A 118 7.13 4.38 -19.64
N TYR A 119 8.21 3.59 -19.68
CA TYR A 119 9.30 3.65 -18.71
C TYR A 119 9.98 5.02 -18.69
N VAL A 120 10.30 5.56 -19.86
CA VAL A 120 10.94 6.88 -19.99
C VAL A 120 10.04 7.99 -19.46
N ALA A 121 8.72 7.92 -19.72
CA ALA A 121 7.74 8.91 -19.27
C ALA A 121 7.53 8.90 -17.74
N LEU A 122 7.59 7.71 -17.11
CA LEU A 122 7.48 7.56 -15.65
C LEU A 122 8.76 7.91 -14.90
N ALA A 123 9.91 7.71 -15.50
CA ALA A 123 11.20 7.83 -14.84
C ALA A 123 11.44 9.16 -14.12
N PRO A 124 11.12 10.36 -14.68
CA PRO A 124 11.34 11.65 -14.00
C PRO A 124 10.55 11.77 -12.69
N SER A 125 9.40 11.09 -12.55
CA SER A 125 8.58 11.14 -11.35
C SER A 125 9.31 10.66 -10.10
N LEU A 126 10.30 9.75 -10.23
CA LEU A 126 11.12 9.28 -9.11
C LEU A 126 11.91 10.41 -8.43
N VAL A 127 12.39 11.38 -9.21
CA VAL A 127 13.08 12.54 -8.66
C VAL A 127 12.11 13.44 -7.89
N PHE A 128 10.94 13.70 -8.47
CA PHE A 128 9.91 14.51 -7.82
C PHE A 128 9.37 13.86 -6.56
N VAL A 129 9.07 12.56 -6.60
CA VAL A 129 8.63 11.75 -5.44
C VAL A 129 9.67 11.77 -4.33
N SER A 130 10.97 11.76 -4.65
CA SER A 130 12.05 11.85 -3.65
C SER A 130 11.97 13.16 -2.84
N VAL A 131 11.71 14.28 -3.50
CA VAL A 131 11.53 15.58 -2.83
C VAL A 131 10.23 15.61 -2.05
N ILE A 132 9.13 15.15 -2.67
CA ILE A 132 7.80 15.07 -2.05
C ILE A 132 7.85 14.25 -0.77
N SER A 133 8.50 13.10 -0.78
CA SER A 133 8.58 12.20 0.38
C SER A 133 9.32 12.84 1.56
N CYS A 134 10.41 13.58 1.27
CA CYS A 134 11.13 14.33 2.29
C CYS A 134 10.25 15.42 2.93
N LEU A 135 9.52 16.18 2.11
CA LEU A 135 8.64 17.25 2.59
C LEU A 135 7.41 16.67 3.33
N ARG A 136 6.78 15.61 2.80
CA ARG A 136 5.69 14.91 3.50
C ARG A 136 6.16 14.37 4.85
N GLY A 137 7.35 13.76 4.91
CA GLY A 137 7.96 13.27 6.14
C GLY A 137 8.24 14.39 7.15
N TYR A 138 8.68 15.56 6.67
CA TYR A 138 8.88 16.75 7.49
C TYR A 138 7.58 17.23 8.14
N PHE A 139 6.53 17.43 7.36
CA PHE A 139 5.25 17.90 7.88
C PHE A 139 4.58 16.88 8.80
N GLN A 140 4.55 15.60 8.42
CA GLN A 140 3.99 14.53 9.24
C GLN A 140 4.73 14.37 10.58
N GLY A 141 6.07 14.42 10.55
CA GLY A 141 6.90 14.37 11.75
C GLY A 141 6.67 15.55 12.70
N GLY A 142 6.34 16.72 12.13
CA GLY A 142 5.92 17.91 12.85
C GLY A 142 4.45 17.94 13.33
N ASN A 143 3.72 16.81 13.16
CA ASN A 143 2.29 16.70 13.45
C ASN A 143 1.38 17.61 12.60
N ASP A 144 1.85 18.11 11.46
CA ASP A 144 1.02 18.83 10.49
C ASP A 144 0.70 17.93 9.30
N MET A 145 -0.50 17.36 9.31
CA MET A 145 -0.93 16.40 8.28
C MET A 145 -1.61 17.05 7.08
N LYS A 146 -2.01 18.33 7.20
CA LYS A 146 -2.75 19.03 6.14
C LYS A 146 -1.95 19.14 4.83
N PRO A 147 -0.67 19.58 4.82
CA PRO A 147 0.10 19.68 3.58
C PRO A 147 0.21 18.35 2.84
N THR A 148 0.41 17.25 3.60
CA THR A 148 0.46 15.91 3.02
C THR A 148 -0.86 15.53 2.37
N ALA A 149 -1.99 15.68 3.08
CA ALA A 149 -3.32 15.34 2.56
C ALA A 149 -3.66 16.15 1.31
N THR A 150 -3.43 17.47 1.34
CA THR A 150 -3.70 18.35 0.20
C THR A 150 -2.81 18.02 -0.99
N SER A 151 -1.50 17.77 -0.77
CA SER A 151 -0.59 17.40 -1.85
C SER A 151 -0.99 16.11 -2.56
N GLN A 152 -1.50 15.12 -1.83
CA GLN A 152 -2.00 13.87 -2.39
C GLN A 152 -3.27 14.06 -3.22
N ILE A 153 -4.18 14.91 -2.77
CA ILE A 153 -5.40 15.24 -3.52
C ILE A 153 -5.04 16.04 -4.78
N THR A 154 -4.16 17.03 -4.68
CA THR A 154 -3.66 17.81 -5.84
C THR A 154 -3.03 16.90 -6.89
N GLU A 155 -2.16 15.97 -6.47
CA GLU A 155 -1.55 14.96 -7.32
C GLU A 155 -2.61 14.17 -8.11
N GLN A 156 -3.66 13.66 -7.45
CA GLN A 156 -4.72 12.91 -8.13
C GLN A 156 -5.53 13.77 -9.09
N ILE A 157 -5.89 15.00 -8.71
CA ILE A 157 -6.66 15.91 -9.59
C ILE A 157 -5.85 16.24 -10.84
N VAL A 158 -4.56 16.61 -10.68
CA VAL A 158 -3.70 16.95 -11.81
C VAL A 158 -3.46 15.73 -12.69
N LYS A 159 -3.24 14.53 -12.09
CA LYS A 159 -3.07 13.29 -12.83
C LYS A 159 -4.30 12.95 -13.69
N ILE A 160 -5.49 13.12 -13.14
CA ILE A 160 -6.74 12.90 -13.87
C ILE A 160 -6.83 13.91 -15.03
N ALA A 161 -6.68 15.20 -14.75
CA ALA A 161 -6.80 16.24 -15.74
C ALA A 161 -5.75 16.10 -16.86
N ALA A 162 -4.47 15.98 -16.49
CA ALA A 162 -3.37 15.83 -17.45
C ALA A 162 -3.49 14.51 -18.24
N GLY A 163 -3.83 13.39 -17.57
CA GLY A 163 -3.96 12.09 -18.19
C GLY A 163 -5.02 12.09 -19.29
N PHE A 164 -6.22 12.61 -19.02
CA PHE A 164 -7.26 12.72 -20.03
C PHE A 164 -6.89 13.67 -21.16
N THR A 165 -6.41 14.87 -20.82
CA THR A 165 -6.06 15.88 -21.81
C THR A 165 -4.96 15.38 -22.75
N LEU A 166 -3.87 14.84 -22.20
CA LEU A 166 -2.75 14.37 -23.00
C LEU A 166 -3.10 13.13 -23.83
N CYS A 167 -3.80 12.15 -23.25
CA CYS A 167 -4.20 10.95 -23.99
C CYS A 167 -5.21 11.29 -25.11
N PHE A 168 -6.13 12.23 -24.87
CA PHE A 168 -7.13 12.61 -25.87
C PHE A 168 -6.53 13.43 -27.03
N LEU A 169 -5.58 14.34 -26.72
CA LEU A 169 -4.98 15.22 -27.73
C LEU A 169 -3.90 14.53 -28.55
N PHE A 170 -3.11 13.63 -27.93
CA PHE A 170 -1.88 13.11 -28.53
C PHE A 170 -1.79 11.59 -28.61
N GLY A 171 -2.72 10.85 -27.99
CA GLY A 171 -2.72 9.40 -27.95
C GLY A 171 -3.38 8.80 -29.19
N SER A 172 -2.68 8.78 -30.34
CA SER A 172 -3.18 8.21 -31.60
C SER A 172 -3.07 6.68 -31.64
N THR A 173 -2.04 6.10 -30.99
CA THR A 173 -1.79 4.67 -30.89
C THR A 173 -1.88 4.20 -29.44
N PRO A 174 -2.08 2.88 -29.17
CA PRO A 174 -2.08 2.35 -27.80
C PRO A 174 -0.78 2.66 -27.03
N ALA A 175 0.37 2.59 -27.69
CA ALA A 175 1.67 2.90 -27.10
C ALA A 175 1.83 4.39 -26.76
N GLU A 176 1.39 5.28 -27.64
CA GLU A 176 1.38 6.73 -27.38
C GLU A 176 0.42 7.07 -26.24
N GLY A 177 -0.78 6.49 -26.23
CA GLY A 177 -1.72 6.67 -25.13
C GLY A 177 -1.13 6.26 -23.80
N ALA A 178 -0.46 5.10 -23.73
CA ALA A 178 0.25 4.64 -22.52
C ALA A 178 1.39 5.58 -22.11
N PHE A 179 2.17 6.10 -23.07
CA PHE A 179 3.21 7.10 -22.84
C PHE A 179 2.64 8.35 -22.19
N PHE A 180 1.58 8.93 -22.76
CA PHE A 180 0.99 10.16 -22.22
C PHE A 180 0.29 9.94 -20.88
N ALA A 181 -0.31 8.78 -20.65
CA ALA A 181 -0.83 8.42 -19.33
C ALA A 181 0.28 8.34 -18.27
N CYS A 182 1.44 7.77 -18.61
CA CYS A 182 2.63 7.73 -17.76
C CYS A 182 3.22 9.13 -17.54
N LEU A 183 3.28 9.96 -18.58
CA LEU A 183 3.76 11.34 -18.50
C LEU A 183 2.87 12.18 -17.56
N ALA A 184 1.56 11.97 -17.58
CA ALA A 184 0.63 12.63 -16.67
C ALA A 184 0.92 12.33 -15.18
N VAL A 185 1.44 11.14 -14.87
CA VAL A 185 1.91 10.83 -13.51
C VAL A 185 3.09 11.75 -13.16
N SER A 186 4.11 11.84 -14.03
CA SER A 186 5.27 12.72 -13.80
C SER A 186 4.87 14.18 -13.66
N VAL A 187 3.94 14.66 -14.48
CA VAL A 187 3.41 16.04 -14.39
C VAL A 187 2.68 16.25 -13.05
N SER A 188 1.86 15.30 -12.60
CA SER A 188 1.14 15.43 -11.34
C SER A 188 2.06 15.53 -10.12
N GLU A 189 3.19 14.80 -10.14
CA GLU A 189 4.20 14.87 -9.08
C GLU A 189 4.91 16.24 -9.07
N VAL A 190 5.14 16.87 -10.23
CA VAL A 190 5.66 18.24 -10.26
C VAL A 190 4.74 19.21 -9.52
N PHE A 191 3.44 19.16 -9.78
CA PHE A 191 2.47 20.04 -9.10
C PHE A 191 2.39 19.77 -7.60
N ALA A 192 2.40 18.50 -7.19
CA ALA A 192 2.42 18.12 -5.77
C ALA A 192 3.71 18.62 -5.09
N MET A 193 4.86 18.50 -5.76
CA MET A 193 6.15 19.00 -5.28
C MET A 193 6.14 20.54 -5.12
N LEU A 194 5.70 21.27 -6.14
CA LEU A 194 5.63 22.73 -6.11
C LEU A 194 4.71 23.23 -4.99
N TYR A 195 3.56 22.59 -4.80
CA TYR A 195 2.67 22.89 -3.69
C TYR A 195 3.37 22.70 -2.33
N LEU A 196 4.04 21.58 -2.11
CA LEU A 196 4.72 21.31 -0.84
C LEU A 196 5.89 22.26 -0.58
N ILE A 197 6.66 22.63 -1.63
CA ILE A 197 7.73 23.62 -1.53
C ILE A 197 7.16 25.00 -1.16
N SER A 198 6.04 25.39 -1.76
CA SER A 198 5.36 26.66 -1.45
C SER A 198 4.93 26.70 0.02
N VAL A 199 4.26 25.64 0.52
CA VAL A 199 3.84 25.54 1.92
C VAL A 199 5.06 25.51 2.86
N TYR A 200 6.14 24.83 2.49
CA TYR A 200 7.38 24.81 3.29
C TYR A 200 7.97 26.21 3.44
N LYS A 201 8.11 26.96 2.35
CA LYS A 201 8.64 28.33 2.38
C LYS A 201 7.83 29.26 3.26
N THR A 202 6.50 29.21 3.17
CA THR A 202 5.60 30.06 3.98
C THR A 202 5.64 29.69 5.46
N THR A 203 5.76 28.39 5.79
CA THR A 203 5.80 27.91 7.18
C THR A 203 7.13 28.19 7.87
N THR A 204 8.25 28.06 7.13
CA THR A 204 9.61 28.19 7.71
C THR A 204 10.03 29.65 7.88
N SER A 205 9.47 30.58 7.10
CA SER A 205 9.74 32.02 7.25
C SER A 205 9.46 32.54 8.66
N ASN A 206 8.60 31.85 9.44
CA ASN A 206 8.19 32.24 10.80
C ASN A 206 8.86 31.43 11.92
N ARG A 207 9.82 30.54 11.64
CA ARG A 207 10.47 29.69 12.68
C ARG A 207 11.92 30.10 12.90
N ILE A 208 12.26 30.38 14.16
CA ILE A 208 13.61 30.69 14.65
C ILE A 208 14.50 29.44 14.51
N LYS A 209 15.72 29.64 13.98
CA LYS A 209 16.75 28.59 13.81
C LYS A 209 17.15 28.01 15.18
N LEU A 210 16.85 26.75 15.45
CA LEU A 210 17.28 26.04 16.65
C LEU A 210 18.19 24.85 16.32
N CYS A 211 19.31 24.82 17.04
CA CYS A 211 20.30 23.76 17.33
C CYS A 211 20.81 22.85 16.20
N ARG A 212 22.14 22.76 16.15
CA ARG A 212 22.95 21.83 15.34
C ARG A 212 22.82 20.40 15.89
N SER A 213 22.20 19.50 15.14
CA SER A 213 22.21 18.05 15.41
C SER A 213 23.47 17.39 14.82
N ASN A 214 23.97 16.35 15.47
CA ASN A 214 25.16 15.60 15.05
C ASN A 214 24.91 14.92 13.68
N GLN A 215 25.74 15.24 12.68
CA GLN A 215 25.43 14.97 11.27
C GLN A 215 25.36 13.47 10.94
N ASN A 216 26.31 12.67 11.40
CA ASN A 216 26.39 11.24 11.05
C ASN A 216 25.32 10.39 11.73
N PHE A 217 24.88 10.79 12.92
CA PHE A 217 23.84 10.10 13.67
C PHE A 217 22.49 10.05 12.93
N VAL A 218 22.09 11.17 12.31
CA VAL A 218 20.79 11.24 11.59
C VAL A 218 20.81 10.39 10.32
N ILE A 219 21.90 10.38 9.56
CA ILE A 219 22.00 9.60 8.31
C ILE A 219 21.96 8.10 8.62
N ASN A 220 22.77 7.62 9.57
CA ASN A 220 22.78 6.20 9.97
C ASN A 220 21.41 5.76 10.49
N ARG A 221 20.75 6.60 11.28
CA ARG A 221 19.40 6.33 11.80
C ARG A 221 18.35 6.35 10.67
N LEU A 222 18.51 7.23 9.68
CA LEU A 222 17.64 7.27 8.50
C LEU A 222 17.74 5.96 7.70
N ILE A 223 18.95 5.51 7.39
CA ILE A 223 19.20 4.26 6.67
C ILE A 223 18.66 3.05 7.45
N SER A 224 18.93 2.99 8.76
CA SER A 224 18.48 1.89 9.62
C SER A 224 16.95 1.76 9.74
N LEU A 225 16.21 2.84 9.54
CA LEU A 225 14.74 2.84 9.50
C LEU A 225 14.19 2.65 8.09
N LEU A 226 14.87 3.22 7.08
CA LEU A 226 14.44 3.18 5.68
C LEU A 226 14.52 1.75 5.13
N LEU A 227 15.66 1.06 5.30
CA LEU A 227 15.86 -0.26 4.70
C LEU A 227 14.82 -1.30 5.15
N PRO A 228 14.57 -1.53 6.46
CA PRO A 228 13.55 -2.49 6.88
C PRO A 228 12.14 -2.10 6.40
N THR A 229 11.81 -0.81 6.41
CA THR A 229 10.50 -0.34 5.96
C THR A 229 10.34 -0.54 4.45
N ALA A 230 11.39 -0.28 3.66
CA ALA A 230 11.39 -0.51 2.22
C ALA A 230 11.24 -2.01 1.90
N LEU A 231 12.00 -2.89 2.58
CA LEU A 231 11.93 -4.34 2.36
C LEU A 231 10.53 -4.91 2.61
N ILE A 232 9.80 -4.38 3.59
CA ILE A 232 8.42 -4.79 3.84
C ILE A 232 7.48 -4.28 2.75
N SER A 233 7.65 -3.02 2.37
CA SER A 233 6.74 -2.35 1.44
C SER A 233 6.93 -2.77 -0.02
N ILE A 234 8.09 -3.33 -0.37
CA ILE A 234 8.41 -3.79 -1.73
C ILE A 234 7.68 -5.08 -2.12
N ILE A 235 7.19 -5.86 -1.16
CA ILE A 235 6.59 -7.18 -1.43
C ILE A 235 5.42 -7.06 -2.41
N LEU A 236 4.50 -6.11 -2.20
CA LEU A 236 3.36 -5.89 -3.11
C LEU A 236 3.79 -5.43 -4.52
N PRO A 237 4.66 -4.43 -4.70
CA PRO A 237 5.22 -4.12 -6.01
C PRO A 237 5.93 -5.29 -6.70
N MET A 238 6.63 -6.14 -5.92
CA MET A 238 7.30 -7.34 -6.46
C MET A 238 6.30 -8.37 -6.96
N THR A 239 5.16 -8.58 -6.29
CA THR A 239 4.11 -9.47 -6.82
C THR A 239 3.60 -8.96 -8.17
N LYS A 240 3.35 -7.65 -8.30
CA LYS A 240 2.90 -7.05 -9.56
C LYS A 240 3.93 -7.09 -10.67
N PHE A 241 5.20 -6.92 -10.32
CA PHE A 241 6.29 -7.10 -11.27
C PHE A 241 6.36 -8.54 -11.79
N PHE A 242 6.21 -9.51 -10.88
CA PHE A 242 6.19 -10.91 -11.23
C PHE A 242 4.99 -11.26 -12.11
N ASP A 243 3.80 -10.72 -11.84
CA ASP A 243 2.60 -10.87 -12.67
C ASP A 243 2.86 -10.38 -14.10
N SER A 244 3.38 -9.15 -14.24
CA SER A 244 3.71 -8.58 -15.54
C SER A 244 4.70 -9.46 -16.30
N PHE A 245 5.78 -9.87 -15.62
CA PHE A 245 6.79 -10.75 -16.19
C PHE A 245 6.21 -12.12 -16.60
N ALA A 246 5.48 -12.79 -15.72
CA ALA A 246 4.98 -14.14 -15.96
C ALA A 246 3.89 -14.16 -17.04
N VAL A 247 2.90 -13.27 -16.93
CA VAL A 247 1.77 -13.22 -17.87
C VAL A 247 2.26 -12.92 -19.28
N LEU A 248 3.01 -11.85 -19.48
CA LEU A 248 3.42 -11.42 -20.82
C LEU A 248 4.39 -12.44 -21.46
N ASN A 249 5.41 -12.91 -20.73
CA ASN A 249 6.38 -13.84 -21.29
C ASN A 249 5.81 -15.25 -21.56
N VAL A 250 4.80 -15.68 -20.81
CA VAL A 250 4.20 -17.01 -21.04
C VAL A 250 3.11 -16.91 -22.10
N LEU A 251 2.20 -15.94 -22.03
CA LEU A 251 1.10 -15.82 -22.98
C LEU A 251 1.56 -15.48 -24.39
N ASN A 252 2.60 -14.64 -24.55
CA ASN A 252 3.17 -14.30 -25.87
C ASN A 252 3.64 -15.53 -26.67
N LYS A 253 3.83 -16.70 -26.02
CA LYS A 253 4.25 -17.93 -26.70
C LYS A 253 3.13 -18.60 -27.48
N TYR A 254 1.87 -18.36 -27.11
CA TYR A 254 0.74 -19.05 -27.72
C TYR A 254 -0.47 -18.14 -28.05
N THR A 255 -0.47 -16.86 -27.62
CA THR A 255 -1.53 -15.91 -27.98
C THR A 255 -0.94 -14.58 -28.45
N LYS A 256 -1.60 -13.96 -29.43
CA LYS A 256 -1.21 -12.64 -29.95
C LYS A 256 -1.74 -11.49 -29.11
N ASN A 257 -2.72 -11.75 -28.23
CA ASN A 257 -3.44 -10.75 -27.44
C ASN A 257 -2.97 -10.73 -25.98
N ALA A 258 -1.72 -11.13 -25.70
CA ALA A 258 -1.19 -11.21 -24.35
C ALA A 258 -1.23 -9.85 -23.61
N THR A 259 -0.87 -8.77 -24.30
CA THR A 259 -0.90 -7.41 -23.77
C THR A 259 -2.33 -6.96 -23.41
N ASP A 260 -3.32 -7.26 -24.26
CA ASP A 260 -4.74 -6.99 -24.00
C ASP A 260 -5.22 -7.72 -22.75
N LEU A 261 -4.93 -9.03 -22.65
CA LEU A 261 -5.32 -9.86 -21.52
C LEU A 261 -4.70 -9.38 -20.21
N TYR A 262 -3.41 -9.00 -20.26
CA TYR A 262 -2.74 -8.41 -19.12
C TYR A 262 -3.33 -7.05 -18.74
N GLY A 263 -3.67 -6.21 -19.72
CA GLY A 263 -4.37 -4.92 -19.49
C GLY A 263 -5.74 -5.09 -18.86
N LEU A 264 -6.53 -6.07 -19.33
CA LEU A 264 -7.82 -6.39 -18.72
C LEU A 264 -7.65 -6.88 -17.28
N TYR A 265 -6.69 -7.77 -17.01
CA TYR A 265 -6.41 -8.27 -15.66
C TYR A 265 -5.87 -7.16 -14.74
N SER A 266 -4.67 -6.65 -15.03
CA SER A 266 -3.99 -5.73 -14.13
C SER A 266 -4.57 -4.30 -14.13
N GLY A 267 -5.14 -3.87 -15.25
CA GLY A 267 -5.75 -2.53 -15.35
C GLY A 267 -7.20 -2.50 -14.93
N SER A 268 -8.05 -3.35 -15.52
CA SER A 268 -9.49 -3.28 -15.32
C SER A 268 -9.95 -4.05 -14.08
N VAL A 269 -9.61 -5.34 -13.96
CA VAL A 269 -10.07 -6.20 -12.85
C VAL A 269 -9.56 -5.67 -11.51
N GLU A 270 -8.26 -5.38 -11.41
CA GLU A 270 -7.68 -4.85 -10.16
C GLU A 270 -8.27 -3.51 -9.74
N SER A 271 -8.64 -2.67 -10.71
CA SER A 271 -9.29 -1.39 -10.41
C SER A 271 -10.69 -1.57 -9.82
N ILE A 272 -11.46 -2.53 -10.35
CA ILE A 272 -12.80 -2.85 -9.85
C ILE A 272 -12.73 -3.47 -8.47
N ILE A 273 -11.84 -4.45 -8.26
CA ILE A 273 -11.62 -5.09 -6.96
C ILE A 273 -11.09 -4.08 -5.93
N GLY A 274 -10.21 -3.19 -6.35
CA GLY A 274 -9.62 -2.17 -5.49
C GLY A 274 -10.60 -1.19 -4.86
N MET A 275 -11.76 -0.93 -5.50
CA MET A 275 -12.76 0.00 -4.96
C MET A 275 -13.39 -0.50 -3.65
N PRO A 276 -14.05 -1.66 -3.59
CA PRO A 276 -14.61 -2.15 -2.33
C PRO A 276 -13.54 -2.44 -1.29
N VAL A 277 -12.35 -2.90 -1.69
CA VAL A 277 -11.20 -3.08 -0.79
C VAL A 277 -10.77 -1.76 -0.16
N ALA A 278 -10.77 -0.66 -0.91
CA ALA A 278 -10.47 0.67 -0.36
C ALA A 278 -11.50 1.13 0.68
N VAL A 279 -12.79 0.82 0.47
CA VAL A 279 -13.84 1.11 1.46
C VAL A 279 -13.63 0.30 2.74
N CYS A 280 -13.31 -0.99 2.62
CA CYS A 280 -12.98 -1.86 3.76
C CYS A 280 -11.74 -1.37 4.53
N TYR A 281 -10.75 -0.79 3.83
CA TYR A 281 -9.61 -0.14 4.49
C TYR A 281 -10.04 1.02 5.40
N GLY A 282 -11.07 1.77 5.04
CA GLY A 282 -11.64 2.80 5.90
C GLY A 282 -12.14 2.26 7.25
N ILE A 283 -12.77 1.08 7.24
CA ILE A 283 -13.19 0.37 8.47
C ILE A 283 -11.95 -0.01 9.30
N ALA A 284 -10.96 -0.64 8.69
CA ALA A 284 -9.72 -1.04 9.35
C ALA A 284 -9.00 0.16 10.01
N ALA A 285 -8.90 1.28 9.28
CA ALA A 285 -8.28 2.50 9.77
C ALA A 285 -9.05 3.14 10.95
N SER A 286 -10.38 3.03 10.97
CA SER A 286 -11.23 3.58 12.05
C SER A 286 -11.08 2.81 13.37
N VAL A 287 -10.86 1.50 13.31
CA VAL A 287 -10.74 0.63 14.49
C VAL A 287 -9.32 0.62 15.06
N LEU A 288 -8.29 0.89 14.25
CA LEU A 288 -6.89 0.92 14.65
C LEU A 288 -6.61 1.73 15.93
N PRO A 289 -7.09 2.98 16.11
CA PRO A 289 -6.86 3.74 17.32
C PRO A 289 -7.55 3.13 18.55
N GLY A 290 -8.68 2.45 18.36
CA GLY A 290 -9.41 1.76 19.42
C GLY A 290 -8.58 0.60 19.99
N ILE A 291 -8.10 -0.27 19.10
CA ILE A 291 -7.23 -1.40 19.46
C ILE A 291 -5.95 -0.89 20.15
N SER A 292 -5.26 0.08 19.56
CA SER A 292 -4.01 0.63 20.11
C SER A 292 -4.20 1.21 21.51
N ARG A 293 -5.33 1.88 21.79
CA ARG A 293 -5.66 2.42 23.13
C ARG A 293 -5.98 1.30 24.12
N ALA A 294 -6.72 0.26 23.71
CA ALA A 294 -7.02 -0.89 24.56
C ALA A 294 -5.73 -1.66 24.91
N GLU A 295 -4.84 -1.85 23.93
CA GLU A 295 -3.52 -2.47 24.15
C GLU A 295 -2.65 -1.65 25.12
N ALA A 296 -2.61 -0.32 24.96
CA ALA A 296 -1.85 0.56 25.85
C ALA A 296 -2.38 0.52 27.30
N LYS A 297 -3.71 0.35 27.49
CA LYS A 297 -4.34 0.19 28.81
C LYS A 297 -4.31 -1.23 29.33
N LYS A 298 -3.77 -2.18 28.57
CA LYS A 298 -3.80 -3.63 28.86
C LYS A 298 -5.22 -4.20 29.03
N ASP A 299 -6.24 -3.51 28.48
CA ASP A 299 -7.63 -3.96 28.47
C ASP A 299 -7.85 -4.90 27.27
N ARG A 300 -7.73 -6.19 27.56
CA ARG A 300 -7.80 -7.26 26.55
C ARG A 300 -9.21 -7.48 26.05
N ALA A 301 -10.19 -7.47 26.93
CA ALA A 301 -11.59 -7.70 26.55
C ALA A 301 -12.05 -6.65 25.53
N LEU A 302 -11.65 -5.40 25.76
CA LEU A 302 -11.93 -4.30 24.84
C LEU A 302 -11.14 -4.42 23.54
N SER A 303 -9.85 -4.84 23.60
CA SER A 303 -9.04 -5.08 22.40
C SER A 303 -9.63 -6.18 21.52
N ASP A 304 -9.99 -7.34 22.12
CA ASP A 304 -10.56 -8.47 21.37
C ASP A 304 -11.95 -8.13 20.80
N LYS A 305 -12.77 -7.34 21.52
CA LYS A 305 -14.03 -6.82 21.00
C LYS A 305 -13.84 -5.97 19.75
N PHE A 306 -12.87 -5.04 19.74
CA PHE A 306 -12.57 -4.23 18.56
C PHE A 306 -12.01 -5.08 17.41
N VAL A 307 -11.16 -6.06 17.70
CA VAL A 307 -10.65 -7.01 16.69
C VAL A 307 -11.79 -7.79 16.03
N LEU A 308 -12.70 -8.34 16.84
CA LEU A 308 -13.84 -9.10 16.33
C LEU A 308 -14.76 -8.19 15.49
N GLN A 309 -15.09 -7.01 15.97
CA GLN A 309 -15.90 -6.04 15.22
C GLN A 309 -15.25 -5.66 13.88
N ALA A 310 -13.94 -5.40 13.85
CA ALA A 310 -13.22 -5.07 12.62
C ALA A 310 -13.31 -6.20 11.59
N ILE A 311 -13.06 -7.44 12.00
CA ILE A 311 -13.14 -8.62 11.13
C ILE A 311 -14.57 -8.84 10.65
N THR A 312 -15.57 -8.77 11.54
CA THR A 312 -16.98 -9.01 11.19
C THR A 312 -17.49 -7.96 10.20
N TYR A 313 -17.23 -6.67 10.42
CA TYR A 313 -17.67 -5.62 9.50
C TYR A 313 -16.96 -5.70 8.15
N THR A 314 -15.66 -6.04 8.16
CA THR A 314 -14.91 -6.26 6.92
C THR A 314 -15.48 -7.44 6.14
N LEU A 315 -15.71 -8.57 6.79
CA LEU A 315 -16.31 -9.76 6.16
C LEU A 315 -17.69 -9.44 5.59
N PHE A 316 -18.55 -8.78 6.35
CA PHE A 316 -19.90 -8.44 5.89
C PHE A 316 -19.85 -7.57 4.63
N LEU A 317 -19.10 -6.47 4.66
CA LEU A 317 -19.02 -5.54 3.53
C LEU A 317 -18.33 -6.15 2.31
N SER A 318 -17.21 -6.86 2.52
CA SER A 318 -16.49 -7.51 1.42
C SER A 318 -17.28 -8.67 0.81
N SER A 319 -18.04 -9.43 1.61
CA SER A 319 -18.93 -10.49 1.10
C SER A 319 -20.08 -9.91 0.27
N LEU A 320 -20.64 -8.77 0.66
CA LEU A 320 -21.68 -8.10 -0.13
C LEU A 320 -21.10 -7.66 -1.49
N ALA A 321 -19.91 -7.08 -1.51
CA ALA A 321 -19.23 -6.69 -2.74
C ALA A 321 -18.84 -7.91 -3.60
N PHE A 322 -18.37 -9.00 -2.98
CA PHE A 322 -18.11 -10.27 -3.67
C PHE A 322 -19.35 -10.79 -4.38
N VAL A 323 -20.49 -10.91 -3.68
CA VAL A 323 -21.74 -11.40 -4.25
C VAL A 323 -22.20 -10.53 -5.41
N PHE A 324 -22.10 -9.21 -5.27
CA PHE A 324 -22.45 -8.27 -6.34
C PHE A 324 -21.57 -8.45 -7.58
N LEU A 325 -20.26 -8.50 -7.43
CA LEU A 325 -19.30 -8.65 -8.53
C LEU A 325 -19.38 -10.04 -9.17
N ALA A 326 -19.63 -11.07 -8.40
CA ALA A 326 -19.76 -12.44 -8.91
C ALA A 326 -21.06 -12.65 -9.73
N LEU A 327 -22.19 -12.09 -9.27
CA LEU A 327 -23.48 -12.30 -9.91
C LEU A 327 -23.80 -11.27 -11.02
N TYR A 328 -23.30 -10.05 -10.88
CA TYR A 328 -23.62 -8.94 -11.80
C TYR A 328 -22.40 -8.32 -12.51
N PRO A 329 -21.40 -9.11 -12.95
CA PRO A 329 -20.22 -8.55 -13.63
C PRO A 329 -20.59 -7.86 -14.94
N GLY A 330 -21.68 -8.34 -15.59
CA GLY A 330 -22.19 -7.76 -16.84
C GLY A 330 -22.67 -6.32 -16.68
N VAL A 331 -23.30 -5.98 -15.55
CA VAL A 331 -23.73 -4.61 -15.24
C VAL A 331 -22.52 -3.72 -15.07
N VAL A 332 -21.54 -4.19 -14.28
CA VAL A 332 -20.29 -3.45 -14.03
C VAL A 332 -19.55 -3.15 -15.33
N VAL A 333 -19.37 -4.14 -16.19
CA VAL A 333 -18.67 -3.97 -17.49
C VAL A 333 -19.44 -3.04 -18.41
N LYS A 334 -20.78 -3.16 -18.49
CA LYS A 334 -21.60 -2.30 -19.34
C LYS A 334 -21.53 -0.83 -18.92
N VAL A 335 -21.55 -0.57 -17.61
CA VAL A 335 -21.56 0.80 -17.07
C VAL A 335 -20.17 1.43 -17.08
N LEU A 336 -19.13 0.68 -16.67
CA LEU A 336 -17.80 1.25 -16.46
C LEU A 336 -16.92 1.21 -17.71
N PHE A 337 -17.13 0.25 -18.62
CA PHE A 337 -16.29 0.03 -19.82
C PHE A 337 -17.11 -0.01 -21.11
N PRO A 338 -17.86 1.04 -21.44
CA PRO A 338 -18.71 1.06 -22.64
C PRO A 338 -17.92 0.99 -23.96
N MET A 339 -16.66 1.48 -23.98
CA MET A 339 -15.84 1.59 -25.19
C MET A 339 -15.01 0.35 -25.52
N LEU A 340 -14.98 -0.67 -24.65
CA LEU A 340 -14.28 -1.92 -24.94
C LEU A 340 -14.98 -2.71 -26.04
N SER A 341 -14.20 -3.49 -26.82
CA SER A 341 -14.73 -4.42 -27.80
C SER A 341 -15.65 -5.48 -27.17
N ALA A 342 -16.55 -6.06 -27.95
CA ALA A 342 -17.47 -7.09 -27.48
C ALA A 342 -16.73 -8.31 -26.91
N GLU A 343 -15.62 -8.71 -27.55
CA GLU A 343 -14.76 -9.79 -27.12
C GLU A 343 -14.10 -9.49 -25.76
N ASN A 344 -13.47 -8.31 -25.63
CA ASN A 344 -12.84 -7.89 -24.38
C ASN A 344 -13.87 -7.72 -23.24
N LYS A 345 -15.09 -7.27 -23.53
CA LYS A 345 -16.18 -7.22 -22.55
C LYS A 345 -16.56 -8.62 -22.06
N PHE A 346 -16.60 -9.61 -22.95
CA PHE A 346 -16.92 -10.99 -22.60
C PHE A 346 -15.85 -11.59 -21.70
N VAL A 347 -14.57 -11.42 -22.06
CA VAL A 347 -13.43 -11.85 -21.24
C VAL A 347 -13.43 -11.15 -19.88
N LEU A 348 -13.60 -9.82 -19.87
CA LEU A 348 -13.59 -9.02 -18.65
C LEU A 348 -14.71 -9.43 -17.67
N LYS A 349 -15.92 -9.74 -18.17
CA LYS A 349 -17.02 -10.27 -17.33
C LYS A 349 -16.60 -11.54 -16.58
N LYS A 350 -16.00 -12.49 -17.30
CA LYS A 350 -15.54 -13.76 -16.69
C LYS A 350 -14.43 -13.49 -15.67
N LEU A 351 -13.46 -12.64 -16.00
CA LEU A 351 -12.36 -12.28 -15.11
C LEU A 351 -12.87 -11.64 -13.81
N ILE A 352 -13.81 -10.68 -13.90
CA ILE A 352 -14.39 -10.02 -12.73
C ILE A 352 -15.15 -11.01 -11.85
N SER A 353 -15.99 -11.85 -12.45
CA SER A 353 -16.77 -12.85 -11.71
C SER A 353 -15.86 -13.81 -10.93
N PHE A 354 -14.77 -14.22 -11.55
CA PHE A 354 -13.80 -15.13 -10.94
C PHE A 354 -12.94 -14.42 -9.86
N ALA A 355 -12.43 -13.25 -10.17
CA ALA A 355 -11.61 -12.45 -9.27
C ALA A 355 -12.41 -11.80 -8.12
N ALA A 356 -13.74 -11.86 -8.13
CA ALA A 356 -14.57 -11.25 -7.09
C ALA A 356 -14.21 -11.72 -5.67
N ILE A 357 -13.77 -12.97 -5.51
CA ILE A 357 -13.37 -13.53 -4.22
C ILE A 357 -12.15 -12.81 -3.61
N ASP A 358 -11.29 -12.23 -4.45
CA ASP A 358 -10.11 -11.48 -3.99
C ASP A 358 -10.49 -10.23 -3.20
N VAL A 359 -11.69 -9.68 -3.43
CA VAL A 359 -12.23 -8.59 -2.60
C VAL A 359 -12.26 -8.99 -1.13
N VAL A 360 -12.70 -10.22 -0.83
CA VAL A 360 -12.79 -10.73 0.56
C VAL A 360 -11.39 -10.90 1.14
N PHE A 361 -10.51 -11.59 0.42
CA PHE A 361 -9.16 -11.87 0.92
C PHE A 361 -8.33 -10.61 1.09
N LEU A 362 -8.31 -9.70 0.09
CA LEU A 362 -7.56 -8.46 0.19
C LEU A 362 -8.09 -7.53 1.30
N SER A 363 -9.41 -7.46 1.48
CA SER A 363 -10.01 -6.69 2.57
C SER A 363 -9.63 -7.26 3.94
N LEU A 364 -9.61 -8.59 4.07
CA LEU A 364 -9.16 -9.25 5.30
C LEU A 364 -7.68 -9.02 5.56
N ILE A 365 -6.81 -9.14 4.55
CA ILE A 365 -5.36 -8.85 4.69
C ILE A 365 -5.14 -7.44 5.21
N GLN A 366 -5.84 -6.44 4.66
CA GLN A 366 -5.70 -5.05 5.10
C GLN A 366 -6.17 -4.85 6.55
N THR A 367 -7.27 -5.47 6.93
CA THR A 367 -7.81 -5.41 8.30
C THR A 367 -6.88 -6.12 9.28
N GLN A 368 -6.43 -7.33 8.97
CA GLN A 368 -5.46 -8.09 9.78
C GLN A 368 -4.14 -7.36 9.93
N THR A 369 -3.65 -6.71 8.85
CA THR A 369 -2.45 -5.85 8.89
C THR A 369 -2.63 -4.71 9.89
N SER A 370 -3.77 -4.01 9.84
CA SER A 370 -4.07 -2.93 10.78
C SER A 370 -4.14 -3.42 12.22
N ILE A 371 -4.74 -4.59 12.47
CA ILE A 371 -4.80 -5.23 13.79
C ILE A 371 -3.40 -5.57 14.30
N LEU A 372 -2.55 -6.17 13.47
CA LEU A 372 -1.19 -6.58 13.85
C LEU A 372 -0.28 -5.37 14.12
N VAL A 373 -0.41 -4.31 13.32
CA VAL A 373 0.26 -3.03 13.56
C VAL A 373 -0.18 -2.42 14.90
N ALA A 374 -1.48 -2.43 15.21
CA ALA A 374 -2.00 -1.96 16.49
C ALA A 374 -1.48 -2.76 17.69
N LYS A 375 -1.23 -4.06 17.50
CA LYS A 375 -0.63 -4.97 18.49
C LYS A 375 0.91 -4.91 18.54
N ASN A 376 1.55 -3.91 17.91
CA ASN A 376 3.00 -3.72 17.82
C ASN A 376 3.76 -4.87 17.12
N LYS A 377 3.13 -5.48 16.10
CA LYS A 377 3.71 -6.55 15.27
C LYS A 377 3.67 -6.19 13.78
N PRO A 378 4.28 -5.07 13.34
CA PRO A 378 4.15 -4.56 11.98
C PRO A 378 4.81 -5.45 10.91
N TYR A 379 5.78 -6.28 11.29
CA TYR A 379 6.51 -7.16 10.35
C TYR A 379 5.73 -8.44 10.01
N ALA A 380 4.84 -8.90 10.89
CA ALA A 380 4.16 -10.18 10.72
C ALA A 380 3.30 -10.25 9.44
N PRO A 381 2.48 -9.25 9.08
CA PRO A 381 1.71 -9.30 7.84
C PRO A 381 2.57 -9.36 6.59
N ALA A 382 3.73 -8.70 6.61
CA ALA A 382 4.66 -8.70 5.49
C ALA A 382 5.28 -10.09 5.28
N VAL A 383 5.68 -10.77 6.36
CA VAL A 383 6.18 -12.15 6.29
C VAL A 383 5.10 -13.10 5.79
N CYS A 384 3.87 -12.99 6.29
CA CYS A 384 2.76 -13.82 5.84
C CYS A 384 2.46 -13.60 4.35
N LEU A 385 2.51 -12.36 3.87
CA LEU A 385 2.32 -12.04 2.46
C LEU A 385 3.49 -12.55 1.61
N LEU A 386 4.72 -12.50 2.11
CA LEU A 386 5.89 -13.05 1.43
C LEU A 386 5.78 -14.57 1.22
N VAL A 387 5.27 -15.30 2.21
CA VAL A 387 4.98 -16.73 2.07
C VAL A 387 3.88 -16.96 1.02
N GLY A 388 2.82 -16.16 1.04
CA GLY A 388 1.78 -16.18 0.01
C GLY A 388 2.36 -15.92 -1.39
N PHE A 389 3.25 -14.94 -1.53
CA PHE A 389 3.95 -14.65 -2.79
C PHE A 389 4.83 -15.82 -3.26
N ALA A 390 5.51 -16.52 -2.36
CA ALA A 390 6.29 -17.70 -2.74
C ALA A 390 5.38 -18.80 -3.31
N VAL A 391 4.20 -19.03 -2.74
CA VAL A 391 3.19 -19.96 -3.27
C VAL A 391 2.72 -19.50 -4.65
N LYS A 392 2.41 -18.20 -4.82
CA LYS A 392 2.03 -17.61 -6.10
C LYS A 392 3.11 -17.84 -7.16
N ALA A 393 4.36 -17.50 -6.87
CA ALA A 393 5.47 -17.63 -7.81
C ALA A 393 5.68 -19.09 -8.25
N ALA A 394 5.44 -20.05 -7.37
CA ALA A 394 5.54 -21.46 -7.69
C ALA A 394 4.37 -21.97 -8.57
N THR A 395 3.18 -21.40 -8.43
CA THR A 395 1.97 -21.90 -9.10
C THR A 395 1.61 -21.13 -10.37
N GLU A 396 1.96 -19.85 -10.50
CA GLU A 396 1.51 -18.99 -11.59
C GLU A 396 2.05 -19.42 -12.96
N ILE A 397 3.37 -19.64 -13.08
CA ILE A 397 3.96 -20.06 -14.36
C ILE A 397 3.41 -21.40 -14.86
N PRO A 398 3.31 -22.46 -14.04
CA PRO A 398 2.64 -23.70 -14.45
C PRO A 398 1.19 -23.51 -14.90
N LEU A 399 0.39 -22.71 -14.20
CA LEU A 399 -1.00 -22.45 -14.54
C LEU A 399 -1.13 -21.64 -15.85
N LEU A 400 -0.27 -20.65 -16.07
CA LEU A 400 -0.23 -19.85 -17.30
C LEU A 400 0.18 -20.65 -18.54
N LYS A 401 0.98 -21.72 -18.37
CA LYS A 401 1.36 -22.61 -19.50
C LYS A 401 0.21 -23.43 -20.05
N ASN A 402 -0.90 -23.54 -19.31
CA ASN A 402 -2.09 -24.21 -19.80
C ASN A 402 -2.93 -23.24 -20.65
N PRO A 403 -3.05 -23.44 -21.98
CA PRO A 403 -3.79 -22.55 -22.87
C PRO A 403 -5.27 -22.41 -22.52
N ASP A 404 -5.89 -23.46 -21.90
CA ASP A 404 -7.29 -23.44 -21.49
C ASP A 404 -7.54 -22.47 -20.33
N LEU A 405 -6.55 -22.30 -19.45
CA LEU A 405 -6.62 -21.36 -18.34
C LEU A 405 -6.25 -19.94 -18.76
N ASN A 406 -5.25 -19.78 -19.65
CA ASN A 406 -4.80 -18.46 -20.12
C ASN A 406 -4.53 -17.53 -18.93
N VAL A 407 -4.94 -16.23 -19.00
CA VAL A 407 -4.78 -15.23 -17.95
C VAL A 407 -5.51 -15.60 -16.64
N PHE A 408 -6.46 -16.53 -16.66
CA PHE A 408 -7.10 -17.04 -15.43
C PHE A 408 -6.10 -17.78 -14.53
N GLY A 409 -5.00 -18.33 -15.10
CA GLY A 409 -3.93 -18.93 -14.30
C GLY A 409 -3.34 -17.95 -13.26
N THR A 410 -3.21 -16.66 -13.60
CA THR A 410 -2.78 -15.62 -12.67
C THR A 410 -3.80 -15.39 -11.55
N LEU A 411 -5.10 -15.35 -11.87
CA LEU A 411 -6.15 -15.20 -10.86
C LEU A 411 -6.18 -16.38 -9.87
N TYR A 412 -5.98 -17.61 -10.35
CA TYR A 412 -5.87 -18.79 -9.45
C TYR A 412 -4.69 -18.64 -8.49
N SER A 413 -3.53 -18.20 -8.99
CA SER A 413 -2.36 -17.99 -8.16
C SER A 413 -2.52 -16.82 -7.19
N ASP A 414 -3.24 -15.74 -7.56
CA ASP A 414 -3.61 -14.65 -6.67
C ASP A 414 -4.49 -15.13 -5.52
N ILE A 415 -5.54 -15.88 -5.82
CA ILE A 415 -6.44 -16.46 -4.82
C ILE A 415 -5.65 -17.31 -3.81
N LEU A 416 -4.74 -18.17 -4.30
CA LEU A 416 -3.90 -18.99 -3.44
C LEU A 416 -2.96 -18.14 -2.55
N CYS A 417 -2.33 -17.13 -3.14
CA CYS A 417 -1.46 -16.19 -2.42
C CYS A 417 -2.20 -15.50 -1.27
N TYR A 418 -3.34 -14.89 -1.58
CA TYR A 418 -4.11 -14.13 -0.61
C TYR A 418 -4.77 -15.03 0.44
N PHE A 419 -5.25 -16.20 0.04
CA PHE A 419 -5.77 -17.20 0.97
C PHE A 419 -4.71 -17.64 2.00
N VAL A 420 -3.53 -18.01 1.55
CA VAL A 420 -2.39 -18.37 2.42
C VAL A 420 -2.02 -17.21 3.35
N ALA A 421 -1.94 -16.00 2.83
CA ALA A 421 -1.61 -14.82 3.63
C ALA A 421 -2.67 -14.54 4.71
N VAL A 422 -3.98 -14.67 4.39
CA VAL A 422 -5.09 -14.51 5.34
C VAL A 422 -5.02 -15.56 6.44
N LEU A 423 -4.80 -16.83 6.07
CA LEU A 423 -4.71 -17.94 7.05
C LEU A 423 -3.54 -17.73 8.00
N LEU A 424 -2.35 -17.41 7.49
CA LEU A 424 -1.16 -17.20 8.31
C LEU A 424 -1.34 -16.01 9.25
N ASN A 425 -1.88 -14.89 8.76
CA ASN A 425 -2.20 -13.74 9.59
C ASN A 425 -3.21 -14.09 10.70
N MET A 426 -4.25 -14.87 10.37
CA MET A 426 -5.26 -15.28 11.36
C MET A 426 -4.66 -16.18 12.43
N VAL A 427 -3.88 -17.20 12.03
CA VAL A 427 -3.15 -18.08 12.97
C VAL A 427 -2.24 -17.28 13.88
N TYR A 428 -1.53 -16.28 13.32
CA TYR A 428 -0.63 -15.43 14.10
C TYR A 428 -1.40 -14.57 15.13
N ILE A 429 -2.55 -13.97 14.73
CA ILE A 429 -3.42 -13.21 15.65
C ILE A 429 -3.93 -14.08 16.78
N ILE A 430 -4.41 -15.30 16.48
CA ILE A 430 -4.90 -16.25 17.48
C ILE A 430 -3.78 -16.66 18.44
N THR A 431 -2.59 -16.94 17.91
CA THR A 431 -1.42 -17.36 18.72
C THR A 431 -0.98 -16.26 19.69
N ILE A 432 -0.97 -15.00 19.26
CA ILE A 432 -0.67 -13.86 20.14
C ILE A 432 -1.69 -13.77 21.27
N ASN A 433 -2.98 -13.90 20.95
CA ASN A 433 -4.04 -13.80 21.93
C ASN A 433 -3.98 -14.96 22.94
N SER A 434 -3.72 -16.20 22.48
CA SER A 434 -3.56 -17.39 23.33
C SER A 434 -2.36 -17.30 24.26
N LYS A 435 -1.17 -16.93 23.75
CA LYS A 435 0.03 -16.75 24.60
C LYS A 435 -0.19 -15.69 25.68
N ARG A 436 -0.88 -14.61 25.34
CA ARG A 436 -1.23 -13.55 26.29
C ARG A 436 -2.25 -14.01 27.35
N LYS A 437 -3.15 -14.94 27.00
CA LYS A 437 -4.11 -15.53 27.95
C LYS A 437 -3.39 -16.40 28.98
N LYS A 438 -2.51 -17.31 28.55
CA LYS A 438 -1.69 -18.15 29.41
C LYS A 438 -0.83 -17.35 30.38
N ALA A 439 -0.13 -16.31 29.89
CA ALA A 439 0.71 -15.48 30.75
C ALA A 439 -0.06 -14.76 31.88
N ASN A 440 -1.37 -14.49 31.72
CA ASN A 440 -2.19 -13.93 32.78
C ASN A 440 -2.70 -15.00 33.76
N GLU A 441 -3.02 -16.17 33.29
CA GLU A 441 -3.40 -17.29 34.15
C GLU A 441 -2.23 -17.64 35.07
N ASP A 442 -1.00 -17.66 34.55
CA ASP A 442 0.21 -17.91 35.33
C ASP A 442 0.45 -16.80 36.37
N LEU A 443 0.21 -15.52 36.04
CA LEU A 443 0.31 -14.39 36.96
C LEU A 443 -0.77 -14.42 38.03
N SER A 444 -1.98 -14.84 37.71
CA SER A 444 -3.09 -14.96 38.67
C SER A 444 -2.90 -16.14 39.63
N CYS A 445 -2.34 -17.27 39.13
CA CYS A 445 -2.00 -18.42 39.96
C CYS A 445 -0.73 -18.21 40.81
N GLY A 446 0.23 -17.42 40.33
CA GLY A 446 1.47 -17.09 41.05
C GLY A 446 1.29 -16.06 42.17
N GLY A 447 0.38 -15.07 41.98
CA GLY A 447 0.06 -14.03 42.96
C GLY A 447 -0.60 -14.55 44.25
N GLY A 448 -1.37 -15.64 44.15
CA GLY A 448 -1.99 -16.30 45.28
C GLY A 448 -1.02 -17.04 46.18
N ARG A 449 0.11 -17.50 45.68
CA ARG A 449 1.12 -18.22 46.47
C ARG A 449 2.10 -17.29 47.20
N SER A 450 2.37 -16.10 46.67
CA SER A 450 3.31 -15.16 47.30
C SER A 450 2.64 -14.36 48.42
N THR A 451 1.37 -13.97 48.29
CA THR A 451 0.59 -13.30 49.36
C THR A 451 0.27 -14.23 50.52
N GLY A 452 -0.01 -15.51 50.25
CA GLY A 452 -0.20 -16.51 51.31
C GLY A 452 1.07 -16.76 52.14
N ARG A 453 2.27 -16.72 51.53
CA ARG A 453 3.53 -16.86 52.26
C ARG A 453 3.89 -15.64 53.11
N LEU A 454 3.62 -14.43 52.63
CA LEU A 454 3.86 -13.21 53.35
C LEU A 454 2.90 -13.04 54.57
N ILE A 455 1.65 -13.48 54.42
CA ILE A 455 0.68 -13.48 55.54
C ILE A 455 1.04 -14.56 56.57
N ALA A 456 1.49 -15.73 56.11
CA ALA A 456 1.97 -16.81 57.03
C ALA A 456 3.25 -16.42 57.77
N GLN A 457 4.18 -15.65 57.17
CA GLN A 457 5.37 -15.15 57.82
C GLN A 457 5.05 -14.01 58.80
N SER A 458 4.06 -13.13 58.54
CA SER A 458 3.66 -12.08 59.46
C SER A 458 2.88 -12.60 60.69
N LEU A 459 2.15 -13.71 60.55
CA LEU A 459 1.47 -14.36 61.68
C LEU A 459 2.39 -15.19 62.58
N GLY A 460 3.45 -15.79 61.96
CA GLY A 460 4.46 -16.57 62.75
C GLY A 460 5.42 -15.73 63.59
N THR A 461 5.53 -14.42 63.35
CA THR A 461 6.37 -13.50 64.14
C THR A 461 5.66 -12.85 65.33
N CYS A 462 4.30 -12.95 65.41
CA CYS A 462 3.53 -12.41 66.54
C CYS A 462 3.42 -13.41 67.70
N GLU A 463 3.72 -14.71 67.54
CA GLU A 463 3.65 -15.73 68.61
C GLU A 463 4.97 -15.97 69.37
N LYS A 464 6.04 -15.29 68.99
CA LYS A 464 7.34 -15.42 69.66
C LYS A 464 7.72 -14.28 70.62
N ASN A 465 6.84 -13.33 70.87
CA ASN A 465 7.02 -12.22 71.79
C ASN A 465 5.85 -12.14 72.81
N ARG A 466 5.48 -13.27 73.39
CA ARG A 466 4.76 -13.33 74.66
C ARG A 466 5.48 -14.23 75.66
#